data_59f507c1ed2aecab9445fd78dcddfec4
#
_entry.id   59f507c1ed2aecab9445fd78dcddfec4
#
_cell.length_a   1.000
_cell.length_b   1.000
_cell.length_c   1.000
_cell.angle_alpha   90.00
_cell.angle_beta   90.00
_cell.angle_gamma   90.00
#
_symmetry.space_group_name_H-M   'P 1'
#
loop_
_entity.id
_entity.type
_entity.pdbx_description
1 polymer ?
#
loop_
_entity_poly.entity_id
_entity_poly.type
_entity_poly.pdbx_seq_one_letter_code
_entity_poly.pdbx_strand_id
1 'polypeptide(L)'
;VCGILSEGQTSMESGRMEFVIVGIGINLYEPEEGFPEDIREKAGSILGKRSEGKIVDRNRIAAELIREFYALAPEKKLAQEYIDHNMVPGHDIMIIDGKTQRPARATGIRPDGTLEIVEQDGSEGTLVFGEVSVRLRDGDQIVYK
;
A
#
# COMPACT_ATOMS: atom_id res chain seq x y z
N VAL A 1 -2.04 -9.70 2.43
CA VAL A 1 -0.95 -10.47 3.01
C VAL A 1 -0.03 -9.61 3.86
N CYS A 2 0.16 -8.35 3.46
CA CYS A 2 1.01 -7.39 4.15
C CYS A 2 0.27 -6.05 4.29
N GLY A 3 0.48 -5.38 5.41
CA GLY A 3 0.05 -4.00 5.64
C GLY A 3 1.25 -3.15 6.03
N ILE A 4 1.31 -1.94 5.50
CA ILE A 4 2.33 -0.95 5.83
C ILE A 4 1.62 0.31 6.33
N LEU A 5 2.04 0.80 7.48
CA LEU A 5 1.58 2.06 8.05
C LEU A 5 2.81 2.94 8.29
N SER A 6 2.74 4.17 7.80
CA SER A 6 3.79 5.17 8.03
C SER A 6 3.23 6.35 8.79
N GLU A 7 3.90 6.74 9.86
CA GLU A 7 3.56 7.89 10.69
C GLU A 7 4.77 8.82 10.75
N GLY A 8 4.58 10.08 10.39
CA GLY A 8 5.65 11.09 10.39
C GLY A 8 5.38 12.21 11.36
N GLN A 9 6.44 12.75 11.96
CA GLN A 9 6.39 13.97 12.76
C GLN A 9 7.14 15.09 12.06
N THR A 10 6.47 16.24 11.94
CA THR A 10 7.05 17.46 11.35
C THR A 10 7.28 18.49 12.45
N SER A 11 8.45 19.09 12.47
CA SER A 11 8.75 20.21 13.38
C SER A 11 7.89 21.43 13.03
N MET A 12 7.17 21.95 14.01
CA MET A 12 6.37 23.15 13.82
C MET A 12 7.22 24.41 13.59
N GLU A 13 8.48 24.43 14.05
CA GLU A 13 9.37 25.59 13.91
C GLU A 13 10.03 25.63 12.51
N SER A 14 10.47 24.47 12.01
CA SER A 14 11.25 24.40 10.76
C SER A 14 10.45 23.92 9.56
N GLY A 15 9.25 23.37 9.76
CA GLY A 15 8.45 22.72 8.72
C GLY A 15 9.10 21.45 8.16
N ARG A 16 10.17 20.96 8.77
CA ARG A 16 10.89 19.76 8.31
C ARG A 16 10.41 18.53 9.02
N MET A 17 10.38 17.42 8.30
CA MET A 17 10.12 16.11 8.87
C MET A 17 11.27 15.72 9.80
N GLU A 18 10.97 15.42 11.06
CA GLU A 18 11.94 15.03 12.07
C GLU A 18 12.23 13.53 12.02
N PHE A 19 11.18 12.74 11.93
CA PHE A 19 11.30 11.28 11.78
C PHE A 19 10.05 10.69 11.15
N VAL A 20 10.18 9.46 10.67
CA VAL A 20 9.10 8.62 10.18
C VAL A 20 9.19 7.27 10.89
N ILE A 21 8.07 6.80 11.41
CA ILE A 21 7.91 5.44 11.92
C ILE A 21 7.22 4.62 10.84
N VAL A 22 7.81 3.50 10.45
CA VAL A 22 7.24 2.58 9.48
C VAL A 22 6.89 1.28 10.17
N GLY A 23 5.59 0.99 10.28
CA GLY A 23 5.08 -0.29 10.75
C GLY A 23 4.83 -1.24 9.58
N ILE A 24 5.40 -2.44 9.61
CA ILE A 24 5.19 -3.46 8.58
C ILE A 24 4.59 -4.69 9.24
N GLY A 25 3.35 -5.03 8.84
CA GLY A 25 2.65 -6.22 9.30
C GLY A 25 2.57 -7.27 8.20
N ILE A 26 3.03 -8.49 8.47
CA ILE A 26 3.01 -9.60 7.49
C ILE A 26 2.25 -10.78 8.08
N ASN A 27 1.20 -11.21 7.38
CA ASN A 27 0.47 -12.43 7.72
C ASN A 27 1.25 -13.64 7.18
N LEU A 28 2.07 -14.26 8.03
CA LEU A 28 2.81 -15.47 7.64
C LEU A 28 1.90 -16.67 7.51
N TYR A 29 1.00 -16.86 8.49
CA TYR A 29 0.07 -17.97 8.54
C TYR A 29 -1.37 -17.47 8.62
N GLU A 30 -2.27 -18.23 8.08
CA GLU A 30 -3.70 -18.07 8.29
C GLU A 30 -4.05 -18.47 9.73
N PRO A 31 -4.91 -17.71 10.44
CA PRO A 31 -5.46 -18.15 11.73
C PRO A 31 -6.18 -19.48 11.59
N GLU A 32 -6.18 -20.31 12.63
CA GLU A 32 -6.83 -21.63 12.59
C GLU A 32 -8.33 -21.54 12.28
N GLU A 33 -8.99 -20.50 12.79
CA GLU A 33 -10.41 -20.20 12.57
C GLU A 33 -10.66 -19.39 11.27
N GLY A 34 -9.60 -19.13 10.49
CA GLY A 34 -9.65 -18.24 9.34
C GLY A 34 -9.58 -16.77 9.71
N PHE A 35 -9.59 -15.89 8.72
CA PHE A 35 -9.66 -14.46 8.95
C PHE A 35 -11.08 -14.05 9.38
N PRO A 36 -11.23 -12.96 10.17
CA PRO A 36 -12.52 -12.37 10.51
C PRO A 36 -13.37 -12.10 9.25
N GLU A 37 -14.69 -12.20 9.41
CA GLU A 37 -15.63 -12.17 8.28
C GLU A 37 -15.53 -10.87 7.46
N ASP A 38 -15.32 -9.74 8.12
CA ASP A 38 -15.20 -8.40 7.53
C ASP A 38 -13.95 -8.21 6.65
N ILE A 39 -12.93 -9.05 6.83
CA ILE A 39 -11.69 -8.99 6.06
C ILE A 39 -11.39 -10.28 5.29
N ARG A 40 -12.19 -11.31 5.42
CA ARG A 40 -11.93 -12.66 4.87
C ARG A 40 -11.66 -12.66 3.38
N GLU A 41 -12.38 -11.86 2.62
CA GLU A 41 -12.21 -11.76 1.16
C GLU A 41 -10.97 -10.95 0.75
N LYS A 42 -10.41 -10.16 1.67
CA LYS A 42 -9.27 -9.25 1.41
C LYS A 42 -7.98 -9.71 2.06
N ALA A 43 -8.10 -10.47 3.15
CA ALA A 43 -6.97 -10.95 3.90
C ALA A 43 -6.41 -12.25 3.30
N GLY A 44 -5.11 -12.40 3.42
CA GLY A 44 -4.42 -13.62 3.03
C GLY A 44 -3.14 -13.79 3.84
N SER A 45 -2.54 -14.95 3.73
CA SER A 45 -1.24 -15.28 4.34
C SER A 45 -0.27 -15.80 3.29
N ILE A 46 1.02 -15.76 3.60
CA ILE A 46 2.07 -16.24 2.68
C ILE A 46 2.09 -17.78 2.63
N LEU A 47 1.86 -18.44 3.75
CA LEU A 47 2.15 -19.88 3.93
C LEU A 47 0.89 -20.74 4.10
N GLY A 48 -0.30 -20.15 4.10
CA GLY A 48 -1.53 -20.87 4.41
C GLY A 48 -1.62 -21.23 5.89
N LYS A 49 -2.28 -22.35 6.22
CA LYS A 49 -2.45 -22.79 7.61
C LYS A 49 -1.16 -23.39 8.17
N ARG A 50 -0.89 -23.10 9.45
CA ARG A 50 0.30 -23.61 10.15
C ARG A 50 0.33 -25.15 10.23
N SER A 51 -0.83 -25.77 10.24
CA SER A 51 -0.99 -27.23 10.21
C SER A 51 -0.43 -27.91 8.95
N GLU A 52 -0.17 -27.16 7.88
CA GLU A 52 0.46 -27.65 6.64
C GLU A 52 1.97 -27.93 6.78
N GLY A 53 2.55 -27.73 7.95
CA GLY A 53 3.93 -28.10 8.27
C GLY A 53 5.02 -27.15 7.75
N LYS A 54 4.66 -26.02 7.15
CA LYS A 54 5.60 -25.02 6.69
C LYS A 54 6.12 -24.20 7.89
N ILE A 55 7.38 -24.29 8.22
CA ILE A 55 8.01 -23.56 9.32
C ILE A 55 8.94 -22.49 8.73
N VAL A 56 8.83 -21.28 9.23
CA VAL A 56 9.73 -20.18 8.87
C VAL A 56 10.37 -19.59 10.11
N ASP A 57 11.60 -19.16 9.94
CA ASP A 57 12.32 -18.37 10.93
C ASP A 57 11.89 -16.89 10.81
N ARG A 58 11.04 -16.46 11.75
CA ARG A 58 10.55 -15.07 11.80
C ARG A 58 11.66 -14.06 12.02
N ASN A 59 12.70 -14.43 12.78
CA ASN A 59 13.82 -13.52 13.04
C ASN A 59 14.62 -13.30 11.75
N ARG A 60 14.78 -14.33 10.93
CA ARG A 60 15.42 -14.21 9.63
C ARG A 60 14.61 -13.30 8.69
N ILE A 61 13.28 -13.46 8.63
CA ILE A 61 12.43 -12.57 7.83
C ILE A 61 12.57 -11.12 8.29
N ALA A 62 12.51 -10.86 9.60
CA ALA A 62 12.67 -9.53 10.15
C ALA A 62 14.05 -8.92 9.83
N ALA A 63 15.11 -9.71 9.95
CA ALA A 63 16.46 -9.26 9.63
C ALA A 63 16.63 -8.91 8.14
N GLU A 64 16.06 -9.73 7.25
CA GLU A 64 16.08 -9.46 5.80
C GLU A 64 15.26 -8.20 5.45
N LEU A 65 14.07 -8.02 6.04
CA LEU A 65 13.28 -6.80 5.85
C LEU A 65 14.02 -5.54 6.28
N ILE A 66 14.69 -5.59 7.44
CA ILE A 66 15.48 -4.47 7.93
C ILE A 66 16.65 -4.18 6.98
N ARG A 67 17.33 -5.21 6.52
CA ARG A 67 18.46 -5.08 5.58
C ARG A 67 18.01 -4.42 4.27
N GLU A 68 16.94 -4.92 3.67
CA GLU A 68 16.39 -4.37 2.41
C GLU A 68 15.89 -2.94 2.61
N PHE A 69 15.22 -2.65 3.74
CA PHE A 69 14.79 -1.29 4.05
C PHE A 69 15.97 -0.31 4.10
N TYR A 70 17.05 -0.66 4.78
CA TYR A 70 18.24 0.20 4.84
C TYR A 70 18.99 0.30 3.50
N ALA A 71 18.89 -0.69 2.66
CA ALA A 71 19.47 -0.65 1.31
C ALA A 71 18.69 0.29 0.39
N LEU A 72 17.36 0.29 0.48
CA LEU A 72 16.47 1.05 -0.41
C LEU A 72 16.18 2.48 0.07
N ALA A 73 16.15 2.73 1.38
CA ALA A 73 15.77 4.02 1.94
C ALA A 73 16.60 5.22 1.42
N PRO A 74 17.91 5.11 1.13
CA PRO A 74 18.69 6.22 0.58
C PRO A 74 18.34 6.60 -0.86
N GLU A 75 17.74 5.70 -1.64
CA GLU A 75 17.47 5.90 -3.07
C GLU A 75 16.47 7.03 -3.35
N LYS A 76 15.58 7.33 -2.38
CA LYS A 76 14.56 8.39 -2.47
C LYS A 76 13.68 8.32 -3.73
N LYS A 77 13.54 7.14 -4.29
CA LYS A 77 12.68 6.84 -5.43
C LYS A 77 12.14 5.43 -5.31
N LEU A 78 11.02 5.19 -5.95
CA LEU A 78 10.45 3.85 -6.00
C LEU A 78 11.34 2.90 -6.80
N ALA A 79 11.45 1.65 -6.33
CA ALA A 79 12.04 0.58 -7.11
C ALA A 79 11.19 0.31 -8.36
N GLN A 80 11.83 0.00 -9.49
CA GLN A 80 11.11 -0.26 -10.73
C GLN A 80 10.15 -1.45 -10.59
N GLU A 81 10.55 -2.48 -9.86
CA GLU A 81 9.72 -3.65 -9.56
C GLU A 81 8.42 -3.28 -8.85
N TYR A 82 8.43 -2.26 -7.96
CA TYR A 82 7.21 -1.78 -7.32
C TYR A 82 6.25 -1.15 -8.34
N ILE A 83 6.78 -0.35 -9.27
CA ILE A 83 6.00 0.28 -10.33
C ILE A 83 5.40 -0.78 -11.25
N ASP A 84 6.20 -1.73 -11.70
CA ASP A 84 5.81 -2.78 -12.66
C ASP A 84 4.77 -3.76 -12.09
N HIS A 85 4.80 -4.00 -10.78
CA HIS A 85 3.86 -4.91 -10.10
C HIS A 85 2.69 -4.18 -9.42
N ASN A 86 2.60 -2.87 -9.54
CA ASN A 86 1.51 -2.12 -8.95
C ASN A 86 0.23 -2.30 -9.76
N MET A 87 -0.84 -2.69 -9.06
CA MET A 87 -2.12 -3.00 -9.70
C MET A 87 -3.04 -1.79 -9.91
N VAL A 88 -2.67 -0.60 -9.42
CA VAL A 88 -3.55 0.58 -9.47
C VAL A 88 -3.54 1.25 -10.85
N PRO A 89 -2.38 1.47 -11.51
CA PRO A 89 -2.36 2.05 -12.85
C PRO A 89 -3.15 1.23 -13.88
N GLY A 90 -3.82 1.93 -14.77
CA GLY A 90 -4.65 1.32 -15.82
C GLY A 90 -6.09 1.01 -15.37
N HIS A 91 -6.44 1.26 -14.10
CA HIS A 91 -7.78 0.98 -13.57
C HIS A 91 -8.54 2.26 -13.23
N ASP A 92 -9.86 2.14 -13.26
CA ASP A 92 -10.74 3.15 -12.72
C ASP A 92 -10.71 3.06 -11.18
N ILE A 93 -10.65 4.21 -10.55
CA ILE A 93 -10.47 4.34 -9.11
C ILE A 93 -11.53 5.27 -8.51
N MET A 94 -11.79 5.09 -7.22
CA MET A 94 -12.51 6.05 -6.40
C MET A 94 -11.52 6.72 -5.45
N ILE A 95 -11.40 8.02 -5.56
CA ILE A 95 -10.59 8.84 -4.66
C ILE A 95 -11.49 9.26 -3.51
N ILE A 96 -11.06 8.96 -2.27
CA ILE A 96 -11.82 9.26 -1.06
C ILE A 96 -10.97 10.23 -0.23
N ASP A 97 -11.47 11.45 -0.10
CA ASP A 97 -10.86 12.52 0.68
C ASP A 97 -11.85 12.96 1.77
N GLY A 98 -11.64 12.51 2.98
CA GLY A 98 -12.56 12.71 4.08
C GLY A 98 -13.96 12.17 3.74
N LYS A 99 -14.94 13.07 3.54
CA LYS A 99 -16.30 12.72 3.16
C LYS A 99 -16.56 12.81 1.65
N THR A 100 -15.60 13.31 0.90
CA THR A 100 -15.73 13.52 -0.54
C THR A 100 -15.28 12.28 -1.28
N GLN A 101 -16.04 11.87 -2.28
CA GLN A 101 -15.68 10.77 -3.17
C GLN A 101 -15.77 11.24 -4.61
N ARG A 102 -14.75 10.94 -5.40
CA ARG A 102 -14.72 11.28 -6.81
C ARG A 102 -14.05 10.17 -7.63
N PRO A 103 -14.64 9.80 -8.77
CA PRO A 103 -14.04 8.82 -9.66
C PRO A 103 -12.94 9.47 -10.51
N ALA A 104 -11.92 8.67 -10.81
CA ALA A 104 -10.84 9.01 -11.73
C ALA A 104 -10.28 7.73 -12.34
N ARG A 105 -9.40 7.86 -13.34
CA ARG A 105 -8.62 6.76 -13.88
C ARG A 105 -7.17 6.94 -13.49
N ALA A 106 -6.58 5.96 -12.85
CA ALA A 106 -5.15 5.93 -12.58
C ALA A 106 -4.40 5.59 -13.87
N THR A 107 -3.39 6.40 -14.21
CA THR A 107 -2.64 6.24 -15.46
C THR A 107 -1.20 5.83 -15.25
N GLY A 108 -0.59 6.18 -14.11
CA GLY A 108 0.79 5.85 -13.82
C GLY A 108 1.20 6.14 -12.39
N ILE A 109 2.40 5.74 -12.04
CA ILE A 109 3.08 6.11 -10.79
C ILE A 109 4.43 6.72 -11.14
N ARG A 110 4.68 7.91 -10.64
CA ARG A 110 5.97 8.58 -10.79
C ARG A 110 7.03 7.96 -9.90
N PRO A 111 8.32 8.14 -10.22
CA PRO A 111 9.42 7.64 -9.39
C PRO A 111 9.42 8.17 -7.95
N ASP A 112 8.79 9.31 -7.69
CA ASP A 112 8.61 9.90 -6.36
C ASP A 112 7.42 9.31 -5.57
N GLY A 113 6.67 8.38 -6.17
CA GLY A 113 5.49 7.75 -5.56
C GLY A 113 4.17 8.46 -5.84
N THR A 114 4.17 9.57 -6.55
CA THR A 114 2.96 10.29 -6.91
C THR A 114 2.13 9.49 -7.93
N LEU A 115 0.83 9.31 -7.66
CA LEU A 115 -0.10 8.66 -8.59
C LEU A 115 -0.58 9.66 -9.64
N GLU A 116 -0.43 9.31 -10.92
CA GLU A 116 -0.98 10.06 -12.04
C GLU A 116 -2.41 9.62 -12.32
N ILE A 117 -3.29 10.58 -12.53
CA ILE A 117 -4.72 10.33 -12.75
C ILE A 117 -5.27 11.17 -13.90
N VAL A 118 -6.37 10.69 -14.47
CA VAL A 118 -7.23 11.46 -15.36
C VAL A 118 -8.61 11.52 -14.73
N GLU A 119 -9.12 12.73 -14.54
CA GLU A 119 -10.47 12.99 -14.01
C GLU A 119 -11.55 12.69 -15.06
N GLN A 120 -12.81 12.66 -14.64
CA GLN A 120 -13.94 12.39 -15.55
C GLN A 120 -14.10 13.43 -16.68
N ASP A 121 -13.68 14.67 -16.44
CA ASP A 121 -13.72 15.73 -17.46
C ASP A 121 -12.53 15.67 -18.44
N GLY A 122 -11.65 14.68 -18.29
CA GLY A 122 -10.47 14.50 -19.11
C GLY A 122 -9.25 15.31 -18.64
N SER A 123 -9.36 16.06 -17.55
CA SER A 123 -8.21 16.78 -16.98
C SER A 123 -7.21 15.81 -16.34
N GLU A 124 -5.92 16.07 -16.54
CA GLU A 124 -4.83 15.33 -15.91
C GLU A 124 -4.52 15.91 -14.54
N GLY A 125 -4.26 15.03 -13.58
CA GLY A 125 -3.94 15.40 -12.21
C GLY A 125 -2.95 14.43 -11.57
N THR A 126 -2.59 14.74 -10.33
CA THR A 126 -1.73 13.88 -9.51
C THR A 126 -2.26 13.78 -8.09
N LEU A 127 -2.05 12.63 -7.46
CA LEU A 127 -2.35 12.40 -6.05
C LEU A 127 -1.06 12.12 -5.29
N VAL A 128 -0.83 12.91 -4.25
CA VAL A 128 0.23 12.65 -3.28
C VAL A 128 -0.40 11.84 -2.15
N PHE A 129 0.11 10.64 -1.90
CA PHE A 129 -0.41 9.78 -0.86
C PHE A 129 -0.15 10.36 0.54
N GLY A 130 -1.17 10.28 1.40
CA GLY A 130 -1.12 10.74 2.80
C GLY A 130 -2.49 11.22 3.31
N GLU A 131 -3.30 11.82 2.45
CA GLU A 131 -4.61 12.39 2.82
C GLU A 131 -5.78 11.76 2.05
N VAL A 132 -5.52 10.94 1.05
CA VAL A 132 -6.56 10.32 0.21
C VAL A 132 -6.46 8.80 0.21
N SER A 133 -7.61 8.15 0.23
CA SER A 133 -7.74 6.71 0.01
C SER A 133 -8.14 6.44 -1.43
N VAL A 134 -7.51 5.44 -2.03
CA VAL A 134 -7.82 4.99 -3.39
C VAL A 134 -8.47 3.62 -3.32
N ARG A 135 -9.56 3.42 -4.08
CA ARG A 135 -10.23 2.14 -4.24
C ARG A 135 -10.38 1.84 -5.72
N LEU A 136 -10.07 0.61 -6.11
CA LEU A 136 -10.31 0.15 -7.48
C LEU A 136 -11.83 0.05 -7.71
N ARG A 137 -12.25 0.35 -8.94
CA ARG A 137 -13.62 0.15 -9.40
C ARG A 137 -13.63 -0.92 -10.49
N ASP A 138 -14.64 -1.77 -10.45
CA ASP A 138 -14.97 -2.67 -11.55
C ASP A 138 -16.41 -2.34 -11.96
N GLY A 139 -16.55 -1.62 -13.06
CA GLY A 139 -17.83 -0.97 -13.40
C GLY A 139 -18.23 0.05 -12.34
N ASP A 140 -19.42 -0.09 -11.78
CA ASP A 140 -19.95 0.80 -10.73
C ASP A 140 -19.67 0.33 -9.29
N GLN A 141 -18.93 -0.77 -9.12
CA GLN A 141 -18.61 -1.32 -7.81
C GLN A 141 -17.16 -1.02 -7.41
N ILE A 142 -16.96 -0.76 -6.11
CA ILE A 142 -15.63 -0.65 -5.52
C ILE A 142 -15.13 -2.07 -5.26
N VAL A 143 -14.06 -2.46 -5.94
CA VAL A 143 -13.45 -3.78 -5.76
C VAL A 143 -12.22 -3.65 -4.89
N TYR A 144 -12.19 -4.46 -3.84
CA TYR A 144 -11.02 -4.63 -2.99
C TYR A 144 -10.28 -5.89 -3.51
N LYS A 145 -9.25 -5.72 -4.28
CA LYS A 145 -8.35 -6.81 -4.66
C LYS A 145 -7.13 -6.84 -3.77
#